data_e607222dc794dc996cd09c0fa83bc871
#
_entry.id   e607222dc794dc996cd09c0fa83bc871
#
_cell.length_a   1.000
_cell.length_b   1.000
_cell.length_c   1.000
_cell.angle_alpha   90.00
_cell.angle_beta   90.00
_cell.angle_gamma   90.00
#
_symmetry.space_group_name_H-M   'P 1'
#
loop_
_entity.id
_entity.type
_entity.pdbx_description
1 polymer ?
#
loop_
_entity_poly.entity_id
_entity_poly.type
_entity_poly.pdbx_seq_one_letter_code
_entity_poly.pdbx_strand_id
1 'polypeptide(L)'
;MLQFTPLSGPYVGTHERPKALSYLIEVDQSRILLDCGAPEDLSFEADDLPAALERLGPTIDAVLLVHADMSHIGLYAYAYAHYGLRCPVYATLPVQTMGRLQMLETVHAWRQEDTQRYVPTEAEVDEAFDAIRALRYMQPTALEGRCAGLVLTAYHAGHSLGGTVWKLRSPSVGTIVMALDWNHHRERHLDATALLAVGTAAAPLAHAIGRPDLLITDMERGLYTNARRKDRDATLLDHVHRTLTSGHSVLLPVDGAPRLLELLVLLDQHWAFAYQHQRFPMCLVSHTGQEVVERARTFMEWMSREWAIQFLDAPSRRKAAAAPKSPLDFSCLRFYSSVEALRDALPASQPKLVLATPPALSHGLARQLLPEFLSDPEAMVLLTARGDPSSLGRTLWDRWNAAQPDVEAWHTGHVGVPVSVGGHLALELRRQVPLAGDELRAYMERVPAPAPPMRAMHRGRDADEDADESDSSDDDDDVAPVVSDDMSFDIFLRGQRRDAMHFRLFPHIERKRRMDGYGEWIDTSRWLAKRKRLEAEQEAQLDPTPAPAPAPAMPIPTKLVSDT
;
A
#
# COMPACT_ATOMS: atom_id res chain seq x y z
N MET A 1 13.80 -32.03 -8.18
CA MET A 1 14.46 -31.24 -9.25
C MET A 1 14.11 -29.77 -9.01
N LEU A 2 15.05 -28.84 -9.22
CA LEU A 2 14.82 -27.41 -9.05
C LEU A 2 15.02 -26.70 -10.40
N GLN A 3 14.06 -25.84 -10.79
CA GLN A 3 14.16 -25.00 -11.97
C GLN A 3 13.78 -23.56 -11.59
N PHE A 4 14.53 -22.59 -12.11
CA PHE A 4 14.27 -21.15 -11.93
C PHE A 4 14.12 -20.50 -13.29
N THR A 5 12.99 -19.82 -13.51
CA THR A 5 12.65 -19.18 -14.79
C THR A 5 12.26 -17.71 -14.56
N PRO A 6 13.04 -16.73 -15.03
CA PRO A 6 12.62 -15.34 -15.05
C PRO A 6 11.49 -15.16 -16.09
N LEU A 7 10.31 -14.71 -15.66
CA LEU A 7 9.16 -14.48 -16.54
C LEU A 7 9.22 -13.08 -17.19
N SER A 8 9.80 -12.12 -16.50
CA SER A 8 10.00 -10.76 -17.01
C SER A 8 11.10 -10.65 -18.06
N GLY A 9 11.59 -11.77 -18.58
CA GLY A 9 12.64 -11.85 -19.59
C GLY A 9 14.05 -11.64 -19.05
N PRO A 10 15.09 -11.86 -19.89
CA PRO A 10 16.46 -11.65 -19.47
C PRO A 10 16.71 -10.16 -19.29
N TYR A 11 17.13 -9.76 -18.10
CA TYR A 11 17.63 -8.42 -17.83
C TYR A 11 19.05 -8.33 -18.42
N VAL A 12 19.14 -8.00 -19.68
CA VAL A 12 20.44 -7.84 -20.36
C VAL A 12 20.89 -6.40 -20.16
N GLY A 13 21.71 -6.18 -19.16
CA GLY A 13 22.73 -5.14 -18.92
C GLY A 13 22.57 -3.69 -19.39
N THR A 14 21.55 -3.30 -20.12
CA THR A 14 21.46 -1.98 -20.76
C THR A 14 20.46 -1.03 -20.13
N HIS A 15 19.85 -1.36 -18.98
CA HIS A 15 18.88 -0.49 -18.29
C HIS A 15 17.69 0.00 -19.17
N GLU A 16 17.43 -0.68 -20.25
CA GLU A 16 16.44 -0.28 -21.26
C GLU A 16 15.07 -0.91 -21.06
N ARG A 17 14.94 -1.83 -20.08
CA ARG A 17 13.65 -2.45 -19.75
C ARG A 17 13.09 -1.90 -18.45
N PRO A 18 11.77 -1.70 -18.38
CA PRO A 18 11.10 -1.33 -17.15
C PRO A 18 11.25 -2.43 -16.09
N LYS A 19 11.28 -2.04 -14.82
CA LYS A 19 11.43 -2.97 -13.71
C LYS A 19 10.08 -3.64 -13.37
N ALA A 20 9.92 -4.89 -13.80
CA ALA A 20 8.80 -5.76 -13.43
C ALA A 20 9.37 -7.12 -12.98
N LEU A 21 9.26 -7.43 -11.70
CA LEU A 21 9.86 -8.64 -11.12
C LEU A 21 8.83 -9.76 -11.07
N SER A 22 9.14 -10.87 -11.74
CA SER A 22 8.30 -12.06 -11.72
C SER A 22 9.13 -13.28 -12.08
N TYR A 23 9.18 -14.25 -11.17
CA TYR A 23 10.03 -15.43 -11.31
C TYR A 23 9.25 -16.69 -10.98
N LEU A 24 9.35 -17.69 -11.84
CA LEU A 24 8.81 -19.02 -11.59
C LEU A 24 9.89 -19.92 -10.98
N ILE A 25 9.59 -20.47 -9.82
CA ILE A 25 10.42 -21.43 -9.11
C ILE A 25 9.69 -22.77 -9.10
N GLU A 26 10.23 -23.75 -9.76
CA GLU A 26 9.69 -25.10 -9.77
C GLU A 26 10.53 -26.00 -8.88
N VAL A 27 9.92 -26.50 -7.81
CA VAL A 27 10.54 -27.42 -6.85
C VAL A 27 9.77 -28.71 -6.87
N ASP A 28 10.38 -29.78 -7.41
CA ASP A 28 9.76 -31.08 -7.64
C ASP A 28 8.49 -30.97 -8.51
N GLN A 29 7.30 -30.98 -7.90
CA GLN A 29 6.01 -30.84 -8.58
C GLN A 29 5.30 -29.53 -8.27
N SER A 30 5.92 -28.69 -7.42
CA SER A 30 5.35 -27.43 -6.97
C SER A 30 5.82 -26.28 -7.84
N ARG A 31 4.91 -25.40 -8.25
CA ARG A 31 5.16 -24.20 -9.02
C ARG A 31 4.90 -22.97 -8.15
N ILE A 32 5.94 -22.27 -7.80
CA ILE A 32 5.89 -21.10 -6.93
C ILE A 32 6.23 -19.85 -7.75
N LEU A 33 5.35 -18.88 -7.76
CA LEU A 33 5.59 -17.57 -8.34
C LEU A 33 6.20 -16.65 -7.26
N LEU A 34 7.39 -16.12 -7.51
CA LEU A 34 8.02 -15.10 -6.69
C LEU A 34 7.79 -13.76 -7.37
N ASP A 35 7.02 -12.92 -6.73
CA ASP A 35 6.52 -11.63 -7.19
C ASP A 35 5.65 -11.68 -8.46
N CYS A 36 4.85 -10.66 -8.63
CA CYS A 36 3.97 -10.46 -9.78
C CYS A 36 3.94 -8.96 -10.10
N GLY A 37 5.10 -8.44 -10.50
CA GLY A 37 5.36 -7.03 -10.68
C GLY A 37 4.89 -6.50 -12.02
N ALA A 38 4.85 -5.16 -12.10
CA ALA A 38 4.61 -4.42 -13.33
C ALA A 38 5.51 -3.19 -13.39
N PRO A 39 5.76 -2.65 -14.59
CA PRO A 39 6.30 -1.32 -14.75
C PRO A 39 5.39 -0.28 -14.07
N GLU A 40 5.95 0.84 -13.65
CA GLU A 40 5.17 1.89 -12.97
C GLU A 40 4.07 2.46 -13.88
N ASP A 41 4.33 2.54 -15.18
CA ASP A 41 3.38 3.02 -16.17
C ASP A 41 2.43 1.95 -16.72
N LEU A 42 2.49 0.71 -16.20
CA LEU A 42 1.73 -0.45 -16.68
C LEU A 42 1.88 -0.70 -18.20
N SER A 43 2.96 -0.20 -18.81
CA SER A 43 3.28 -0.46 -20.19
C SER A 43 4.18 -1.68 -20.30
N PHE A 44 3.69 -2.70 -20.99
CA PHE A 44 4.48 -3.89 -21.28
C PHE A 44 4.91 -3.82 -22.74
N GLU A 45 6.24 -3.74 -22.97
CA GLU A 45 6.77 -3.87 -24.31
C GLU A 45 6.69 -5.33 -24.74
N ALA A 46 6.21 -5.54 -25.95
CA ALA A 46 6.22 -6.84 -26.64
C ALA A 46 5.96 -8.08 -25.75
N ASP A 47 4.81 -8.10 -25.10
CA ASP A 47 4.01 -9.32 -24.78
C ASP A 47 4.56 -10.38 -23.82
N ASP A 48 5.73 -10.23 -23.20
CA ASP A 48 6.33 -11.38 -22.54
C ASP A 48 5.67 -11.72 -21.20
N LEU A 49 5.55 -10.76 -20.28
CA LEU A 49 5.09 -11.07 -18.91
C LEU A 49 3.58 -11.28 -18.77
N PRO A 50 2.69 -10.39 -19.29
CA PRO A 50 1.26 -10.63 -19.21
C PRO A 50 0.84 -11.92 -19.90
N ALA A 51 1.35 -12.21 -21.11
CA ALA A 51 1.07 -13.42 -21.85
C ALA A 51 1.61 -14.69 -21.16
N ALA A 52 2.79 -14.58 -20.52
CA ALA A 52 3.32 -15.67 -19.72
C ALA A 52 2.44 -15.96 -18.49
N LEU A 53 1.99 -14.92 -17.78
CA LEU A 53 1.13 -15.05 -16.61
C LEU A 53 -0.27 -15.54 -16.97
N GLU A 54 -0.85 -15.11 -18.08
CA GLU A 54 -2.13 -15.62 -18.58
C GLU A 54 -2.08 -17.13 -18.81
N ARG A 55 -1.00 -17.61 -19.41
CA ARG A 55 -0.79 -19.04 -19.65
C ARG A 55 -0.48 -19.84 -18.39
N LEU A 56 0.33 -19.27 -17.48
CA LEU A 56 0.84 -19.97 -16.30
C LEU A 56 -0.07 -19.84 -15.07
N GLY A 57 -0.83 -18.74 -14.95
CA GLY A 57 -1.61 -18.40 -13.75
C GLY A 57 -2.41 -19.56 -13.18
N PRO A 58 -3.20 -20.31 -14.00
CA PRO A 58 -3.97 -21.46 -13.50
C PRO A 58 -3.11 -22.64 -13.02
N THR A 59 -1.81 -22.64 -13.32
CA THR A 59 -0.89 -23.73 -12.98
C THR A 59 0.02 -23.43 -11.80
N ILE A 60 -0.03 -22.20 -11.27
CA ILE A 60 0.75 -21.79 -10.10
C ILE A 60 0.11 -22.37 -8.85
N ASP A 61 0.95 -22.91 -7.96
CA ASP A 61 0.52 -23.56 -6.71
C ASP A 61 0.64 -22.62 -5.50
N ALA A 62 1.53 -21.63 -5.57
CA ALA A 62 1.67 -20.58 -4.53
C ALA A 62 2.30 -19.31 -5.11
N VAL A 63 1.98 -18.16 -4.53
CA VAL A 63 2.63 -16.86 -4.82
C VAL A 63 3.30 -16.33 -3.56
N LEU A 64 4.51 -15.81 -3.70
CA LEU A 64 5.26 -15.14 -2.63
C LEU A 64 5.50 -13.68 -3.03
N LEU A 65 4.98 -12.73 -2.28
CA LEU A 65 5.20 -11.30 -2.51
C LEU A 65 6.27 -10.78 -1.56
N VAL A 66 7.28 -10.11 -2.10
CA VAL A 66 8.45 -9.64 -1.35
C VAL A 66 8.26 -8.22 -0.81
N HIS A 67 7.82 -7.30 -1.65
CA HIS A 67 7.64 -5.88 -1.33
C HIS A 67 6.28 -5.36 -1.80
N ALA A 68 5.96 -4.12 -1.38
CA ALA A 68 4.68 -3.47 -1.64
C ALA A 68 4.72 -2.48 -2.82
N ASP A 69 5.82 -2.40 -3.55
CA ASP A 69 5.99 -1.50 -4.70
C ASP A 69 5.56 -2.14 -6.02
N MET A 70 5.29 -1.31 -7.02
CA MET A 70 4.75 -1.74 -8.32
C MET A 70 5.62 -2.80 -9.01
N SER A 71 6.94 -2.72 -8.88
CA SER A 71 7.86 -3.70 -9.45
C SER A 71 7.69 -5.13 -8.91
N HIS A 72 7.07 -5.30 -7.73
CA HIS A 72 6.83 -6.59 -7.08
C HIS A 72 5.37 -7.05 -7.13
N ILE A 73 4.41 -6.10 -7.10
CA ILE A 73 2.98 -6.45 -6.97
C ILE A 73 2.09 -5.92 -8.09
N GLY A 74 2.63 -5.08 -8.99
CA GLY A 74 1.83 -4.25 -9.89
C GLY A 74 0.88 -5.00 -10.83
N LEU A 75 1.17 -6.25 -11.18
CA LEU A 75 0.29 -7.08 -12.01
C LEU A 75 -0.53 -8.10 -11.19
N TYR A 76 -0.30 -8.21 -9.87
CA TYR A 76 -0.90 -9.24 -9.04
C TYR A 76 -2.43 -9.20 -9.03
N ALA A 77 -3.04 -8.04 -8.76
CA ALA A 77 -4.49 -7.91 -8.71
C ALA A 77 -5.15 -8.22 -10.06
N TYR A 78 -4.54 -7.75 -11.15
CA TYR A 78 -5.03 -8.04 -12.50
C TYR A 78 -4.90 -9.53 -12.85
N ALA A 79 -3.78 -10.17 -12.54
CA ALA A 79 -3.56 -11.60 -12.77
C ALA A 79 -4.49 -12.46 -11.91
N TYR A 80 -4.76 -12.04 -10.68
CA TYR A 80 -5.74 -12.70 -9.81
C TYR A 80 -7.15 -12.64 -10.40
N ALA A 81 -7.58 -11.49 -10.90
CA ALA A 81 -8.92 -11.31 -11.48
C ALA A 81 -9.07 -11.97 -12.84
N HIS A 82 -8.09 -11.85 -13.74
CA HIS A 82 -8.26 -12.15 -15.16
C HIS A 82 -7.44 -13.35 -15.67
N TYR A 83 -6.31 -13.69 -15.00
CA TYR A 83 -5.42 -14.77 -15.46
C TYR A 83 -5.53 -16.07 -14.65
N GLY A 84 -6.56 -16.18 -13.82
CA GLY A 84 -6.83 -17.39 -13.04
C GLY A 84 -5.78 -17.72 -11.97
N LEU A 85 -5.08 -16.73 -11.46
CA LEU A 85 -4.10 -16.86 -10.37
C LEU A 85 -4.83 -17.00 -9.02
N ARG A 86 -5.47 -18.16 -8.79
CA ARG A 86 -6.34 -18.44 -7.63
C ARG A 86 -5.72 -19.37 -6.59
N CYS A 87 -4.40 -19.41 -6.52
CA CYS A 87 -3.65 -20.19 -5.54
C CYS A 87 -3.43 -19.39 -4.23
N PRO A 88 -2.95 -20.05 -3.14
CA PRO A 88 -2.52 -19.34 -1.93
C PRO A 88 -1.43 -18.32 -2.20
N VAL A 89 -1.61 -17.11 -1.71
CA VAL A 89 -0.66 -16.00 -1.82
C VAL A 89 -0.15 -15.65 -0.44
N TYR A 90 1.15 -15.51 -0.29
CA TYR A 90 1.81 -15.24 0.99
C TYR A 90 2.56 -13.91 0.94
N ALA A 91 2.32 -13.09 1.94
CA ALA A 91 3.05 -11.84 2.19
C ALA A 91 3.10 -11.56 3.69
N THR A 92 3.81 -10.51 4.11
CA THR A 92 3.63 -9.98 5.46
C THR A 92 2.41 -9.06 5.52
N LEU A 93 1.84 -8.86 6.71
CA LEU A 93 0.69 -7.97 6.88
C LEU A 93 0.97 -6.53 6.40
N PRO A 94 2.15 -5.93 6.66
CA PRO A 94 2.44 -4.62 6.08
C PRO A 94 2.55 -4.64 4.54
N VAL A 95 3.12 -5.66 3.92
CA VAL A 95 3.17 -5.78 2.45
C VAL A 95 1.76 -5.89 1.87
N GLN A 96 0.89 -6.70 2.47
CA GLN A 96 -0.52 -6.79 2.07
C GLN A 96 -1.21 -5.41 2.13
N THR A 97 -1.10 -4.71 3.26
CA THR A 97 -1.82 -3.44 3.47
C THR A 97 -1.24 -2.31 2.62
N MET A 98 0.09 -2.14 2.63
CA MET A 98 0.76 -1.08 1.88
C MET A 98 0.71 -1.34 0.38
N GLY A 99 0.77 -2.60 -0.03
CA GLY A 99 0.63 -3.00 -1.43
C GLY A 99 -0.77 -2.70 -1.97
N ARG A 100 -1.81 -2.97 -1.18
CA ARG A 100 -3.17 -2.57 -1.52
C ARG A 100 -3.28 -1.06 -1.74
N LEU A 101 -2.74 -0.24 -0.83
CA LEU A 101 -2.77 1.21 -0.95
C LEU A 101 -1.95 1.70 -2.15
N GLN A 102 -0.80 1.10 -2.42
CA GLN A 102 0.01 1.39 -3.60
C GLN A 102 -0.76 1.09 -4.91
N MET A 103 -1.45 -0.05 -4.96
CA MET A 103 -2.29 -0.41 -6.11
C MET A 103 -3.46 0.54 -6.28
N LEU A 104 -4.15 0.92 -5.20
CA LEU A 104 -5.25 1.89 -5.26
C LEU A 104 -4.77 3.27 -5.71
N GLU A 105 -3.60 3.74 -5.25
CA GLU A 105 -2.98 4.97 -5.75
C GLU A 105 -2.80 4.93 -7.26
N THR A 106 -2.23 3.84 -7.78
CA THR A 106 -2.01 3.63 -9.22
C THR A 106 -3.32 3.55 -9.99
N VAL A 107 -4.32 2.83 -9.46
CA VAL A 107 -5.64 2.72 -10.08
C VAL A 107 -6.33 4.09 -10.18
N HIS A 108 -6.30 4.88 -9.12
CA HIS A 108 -6.89 6.23 -9.13
C HIS A 108 -6.19 7.15 -10.13
N ALA A 109 -4.86 7.11 -10.17
CA ALA A 109 -4.09 7.92 -11.10
C ALA A 109 -4.38 7.55 -12.58
N TRP A 110 -4.38 6.25 -12.91
CA TRP A 110 -4.64 5.80 -14.28
C TRP A 110 -6.09 5.98 -14.73
N ARG A 111 -7.06 5.86 -13.84
CA ARG A 111 -8.45 6.16 -14.17
C ARG A 111 -8.67 7.61 -14.56
N GLN A 112 -7.84 8.51 -14.06
CA GLN A 112 -7.92 9.92 -14.43
C GLN A 112 -7.31 10.21 -15.81
N GLU A 113 -6.32 9.42 -16.24
CA GLU A 113 -5.54 9.66 -17.45
C GLU A 113 -5.90 8.74 -18.62
N ASP A 114 -6.00 7.43 -18.37
CA ASP A 114 -6.28 6.44 -19.43
C ASP A 114 -6.89 5.16 -18.84
N THR A 115 -8.04 4.75 -19.36
CA THR A 115 -8.77 3.57 -18.87
C THR A 115 -8.46 2.27 -19.65
N GLN A 116 -7.56 2.30 -20.64
CA GLN A 116 -7.39 1.20 -21.59
C GLN A 116 -6.22 0.25 -21.28
N ARG A 117 -5.59 0.35 -20.11
CA ARG A 117 -4.44 -0.48 -19.75
C ARG A 117 -4.80 -1.60 -18.77
N TYR A 118 -3.81 -2.39 -18.37
CA TYR A 118 -3.93 -3.48 -17.37
C TYR A 118 -4.25 -2.95 -15.95
N VAL A 119 -5.22 -2.05 -15.86
CA VAL A 119 -5.63 -1.41 -14.61
C VAL A 119 -6.80 -2.20 -14.03
N PRO A 120 -6.64 -2.84 -12.86
CA PRO A 120 -7.75 -3.52 -12.20
C PRO A 120 -8.77 -2.50 -11.66
N THR A 121 -9.96 -2.97 -11.36
CA THR A 121 -10.94 -2.20 -10.60
C THR A 121 -10.57 -2.19 -9.12
N GLU A 122 -11.08 -1.23 -8.34
CA GLU A 122 -10.87 -1.19 -6.89
C GLU A 122 -11.36 -2.47 -6.21
N ALA A 123 -12.53 -2.98 -6.62
CA ALA A 123 -13.07 -4.23 -6.09
C ALA A 123 -12.17 -5.44 -6.39
N GLU A 124 -11.54 -5.50 -7.57
CA GLU A 124 -10.57 -6.56 -7.91
C GLU A 124 -9.29 -6.44 -7.08
N VAL A 125 -8.83 -5.20 -6.81
CA VAL A 125 -7.71 -4.96 -5.89
C VAL A 125 -8.08 -5.47 -4.50
N ASP A 126 -9.24 -5.10 -3.99
CA ASP A 126 -9.70 -5.50 -2.67
C ASP A 126 -9.80 -7.03 -2.56
N GLU A 127 -10.47 -7.70 -3.52
CA GLU A 127 -10.59 -9.16 -3.55
C GLU A 127 -9.22 -9.87 -3.58
N ALA A 128 -8.31 -9.37 -4.42
CA ALA A 128 -6.98 -9.98 -4.54
C ALA A 128 -6.16 -9.83 -3.27
N PHE A 129 -6.14 -8.64 -2.65
CA PHE A 129 -5.36 -8.40 -1.46
C PHE A 129 -5.98 -9.02 -0.20
N ASP A 130 -7.30 -9.17 -0.13
CA ASP A 130 -7.98 -9.88 0.96
C ASP A 130 -7.70 -11.41 0.90
N ALA A 131 -7.39 -11.95 -0.28
CA ALA A 131 -7.01 -13.36 -0.44
C ALA A 131 -5.58 -13.68 0.06
N ILE A 132 -4.75 -12.67 0.38
CA ILE A 132 -3.37 -12.86 0.83
C ILE A 132 -3.35 -13.42 2.26
N ARG A 133 -2.59 -14.49 2.45
CA ARG A 133 -2.30 -15.07 3.76
C ARG A 133 -1.14 -14.33 4.42
N ALA A 134 -1.43 -13.49 5.39
CA ALA A 134 -0.43 -12.70 6.07
C ALA A 134 0.44 -13.54 7.02
N LEU A 135 1.76 -13.47 6.87
CA LEU A 135 2.74 -14.15 7.70
C LEU A 135 3.50 -13.17 8.59
N ARG A 136 3.97 -13.65 9.74
CA ARG A 136 4.89 -12.91 10.61
C ARG A 136 6.33 -13.28 10.33
N TYR A 137 7.24 -12.36 10.61
CA TYR A 137 8.67 -12.66 10.55
C TYR A 137 9.05 -13.80 11.49
N MET A 138 9.98 -14.63 11.04
CA MET A 138 10.57 -15.76 11.79
C MET A 138 9.58 -16.88 12.15
N GLN A 139 8.39 -16.88 11.59
CA GLN A 139 7.40 -17.92 11.79
C GLN A 139 7.48 -18.96 10.65
N PRO A 140 7.96 -20.18 10.89
CA PRO A 140 7.92 -21.24 9.91
C PRO A 140 6.47 -21.64 9.63
N THR A 141 6.08 -21.63 8.35
CA THR A 141 4.74 -21.98 7.88
C THR A 141 4.82 -23.12 6.90
N ALA A 142 4.17 -24.25 7.18
CA ALA A 142 4.06 -25.35 6.25
C ALA A 142 3.11 -24.97 5.12
N LEU A 143 3.53 -25.17 3.88
CA LEU A 143 2.71 -24.94 2.71
C LEU A 143 1.74 -26.10 2.49
N GLU A 144 0.61 -25.81 1.85
CA GLU A 144 -0.49 -26.75 1.62
C GLU A 144 -0.58 -27.18 0.16
N GLY A 145 -1.48 -28.13 -0.14
CA GLY A 145 -1.78 -28.58 -1.48
C GLY A 145 -0.59 -29.26 -2.16
N ARG A 146 -0.25 -28.85 -3.38
CA ARG A 146 0.91 -29.39 -4.12
C ARG A 146 2.24 -28.96 -3.52
N CYS A 147 2.26 -27.88 -2.74
CA CYS A 147 3.43 -27.42 -2.01
C CYS A 147 3.61 -28.13 -0.65
N ALA A 148 2.81 -29.17 -0.34
CA ALA A 148 2.91 -29.89 0.92
C ALA A 148 4.32 -30.50 1.12
N GLY A 149 4.87 -30.32 2.32
CA GLY A 149 6.26 -30.69 2.65
C GLY A 149 7.26 -29.54 2.52
N LEU A 150 6.91 -28.44 1.88
CA LEU A 150 7.71 -27.23 1.86
C LEU A 150 7.38 -26.37 3.10
N VAL A 151 8.40 -25.75 3.68
CA VAL A 151 8.26 -24.84 4.82
C VAL A 151 8.78 -23.47 4.44
N LEU A 152 7.91 -22.47 4.50
CA LEU A 152 8.22 -21.08 4.20
C LEU A 152 8.46 -20.29 5.48
N THR A 153 9.47 -19.40 5.49
CA THR A 153 9.73 -18.49 6.60
C THR A 153 10.11 -17.11 6.06
N ALA A 154 9.46 -16.07 6.59
CA ALA A 154 9.72 -14.68 6.26
C ALA A 154 10.80 -14.10 7.19
N TYR A 155 11.74 -13.33 6.64
CA TYR A 155 12.70 -12.50 7.39
C TYR A 155 12.67 -11.08 6.83
N HIS A 156 13.06 -10.08 7.62
CA HIS A 156 13.07 -8.70 7.18
C HIS A 156 14.14 -8.42 6.12
N ALA A 157 13.77 -7.76 5.05
CA ALA A 157 14.66 -7.35 3.96
C ALA A 157 15.36 -6.01 4.23
N GLY A 158 14.83 -5.17 5.13
CA GLY A 158 15.40 -3.86 5.47
C GLY A 158 15.19 -2.75 4.44
N HIS A 159 14.47 -3.04 3.34
CA HIS A 159 14.23 -2.09 2.26
C HIS A 159 12.92 -1.31 2.40
N SER A 160 11.83 -1.99 2.67
CA SER A 160 10.51 -1.41 2.88
C SER A 160 9.83 -2.00 4.11
N LEU A 161 8.80 -1.31 4.62
CA LEU A 161 8.03 -1.78 5.76
C LEU A 161 7.34 -3.11 5.43
N GLY A 162 7.68 -4.16 6.19
CA GLY A 162 7.19 -5.51 5.93
C GLY A 162 7.92 -6.28 4.84
N GLY A 163 8.84 -5.64 4.10
CA GLY A 163 9.60 -6.29 3.04
C GLY A 163 10.34 -7.54 3.51
N THR A 164 10.37 -8.59 2.67
CA THR A 164 10.76 -9.95 3.07
C THR A 164 11.97 -10.48 2.32
N VAL A 165 12.79 -11.20 3.06
CA VAL A 165 13.67 -12.26 2.55
C VAL A 165 12.96 -13.58 2.83
N TRP A 166 12.63 -14.32 1.79
CA TRP A 166 11.98 -15.60 1.93
C TRP A 166 12.99 -16.73 2.08
N LYS A 167 12.76 -17.60 3.06
CA LYS A 167 13.47 -18.88 3.21
C LYS A 167 12.49 -20.00 2.95
N LEU A 168 12.74 -20.78 1.93
CA LEU A 168 11.97 -21.98 1.59
C LEU A 168 12.82 -23.20 1.89
N ARG A 169 12.32 -24.10 2.72
CA ARG A 169 12.95 -25.37 3.03
C ARG A 169 12.21 -26.48 2.32
N SER A 170 12.96 -27.24 1.52
CA SER A 170 12.47 -28.42 0.82
C SER A 170 13.22 -29.66 1.31
N PRO A 171 12.53 -30.79 1.52
CA PRO A 171 13.18 -32.06 1.86
C PRO A 171 14.12 -32.59 0.76
N SER A 172 13.82 -32.28 -0.51
CA SER A 172 14.56 -32.80 -1.67
C SER A 172 15.72 -31.89 -2.11
N VAL A 173 15.56 -30.56 -1.98
CA VAL A 173 16.50 -29.55 -2.52
C VAL A 173 17.30 -28.88 -1.42
N GLY A 174 16.83 -28.94 -0.18
CA GLY A 174 17.44 -28.23 0.94
C GLY A 174 16.83 -26.85 1.18
N THR A 175 17.68 -25.87 1.46
CA THR A 175 17.27 -24.51 1.81
C THR A 175 17.48 -23.55 0.65
N ILE A 176 16.42 -22.90 0.21
CA ILE A 176 16.42 -21.86 -0.82
C ILE A 176 16.15 -20.52 -0.12
N VAL A 177 17.01 -19.53 -0.36
CA VAL A 177 16.81 -18.16 0.12
C VAL A 177 16.58 -17.24 -1.07
N MET A 178 15.50 -16.45 -1.01
CA MET A 178 15.11 -15.50 -2.03
C MET A 178 15.15 -14.10 -1.42
N ALA A 179 16.06 -13.27 -1.91
CA ALA A 179 16.33 -11.94 -1.39
C ALA A 179 16.39 -10.94 -2.56
N LEU A 180 15.28 -10.24 -2.77
CA LEU A 180 15.16 -9.21 -3.78
C LEU A 180 15.02 -7.84 -3.11
N ASP A 181 15.61 -6.81 -3.68
CA ASP A 181 15.57 -5.43 -3.16
C ASP A 181 15.84 -5.33 -1.65
N TRP A 182 16.87 -6.02 -1.18
CA TRP A 182 17.24 -5.98 0.23
C TRP A 182 18.21 -4.85 0.55
N ASN A 183 18.17 -4.31 1.78
CA ASN A 183 19.02 -3.22 2.24
C ASN A 183 19.90 -3.67 3.41
N HIS A 184 21.22 -3.55 3.23
CA HIS A 184 22.18 -3.86 4.28
C HIS A 184 22.44 -2.68 5.23
N HIS A 185 21.99 -1.50 4.89
CA HIS A 185 22.05 -0.32 5.75
C HIS A 185 20.78 -0.18 6.58
N ARG A 186 20.94 0.19 7.84
CA ARG A 186 19.83 0.56 8.70
C ARG A 186 19.22 1.87 8.22
N GLU A 187 17.93 1.88 8.03
CA GLU A 187 17.13 3.09 7.77
C GLU A 187 16.79 3.79 9.10
N ARG A 188 16.02 4.90 9.06
CA ARG A 188 15.59 5.59 10.28
C ARG A 188 14.59 4.77 11.06
N HIS A 189 13.58 4.28 10.38
CA HIS A 189 12.47 3.54 10.98
C HIS A 189 12.56 2.01 10.77
N LEU A 190 13.52 1.53 9.97
CA LEU A 190 13.72 0.11 9.66
C LEU A 190 15.12 -0.36 10.05
N ASP A 191 15.21 -1.59 10.53
CA ASP A 191 16.49 -2.28 10.73
C ASP A 191 17.03 -2.79 9.38
N ALA A 192 18.35 -3.00 9.30
CA ALA A 192 18.98 -3.61 8.13
C ALA A 192 18.50 -5.05 7.92
N THR A 193 18.73 -5.58 6.72
CA THR A 193 18.34 -6.95 6.37
C THR A 193 18.83 -8.01 7.36
N ALA A 194 18.01 -9.03 7.56
CA ALA A 194 18.37 -10.20 8.39
C ALA A 194 19.57 -11.00 7.87
N LEU A 195 19.95 -10.83 6.59
CA LEU A 195 21.08 -11.53 5.98
C LEU A 195 22.43 -11.14 6.61
N LEU A 196 22.59 -9.92 7.11
CA LEU A 196 23.86 -9.34 7.55
C LEU A 196 23.93 -9.09 9.07
N ALA A 197 23.08 -9.71 9.84
CA ALA A 197 23.02 -9.54 11.29
C ALA A 197 24.24 -10.15 12.03
N VAL A 198 25.45 -9.83 11.60
CA VAL A 198 26.70 -10.32 12.20
C VAL A 198 27.12 -9.40 13.34
N GLY A 199 27.28 -9.96 14.56
CA GLY A 199 27.84 -9.23 15.71
C GLY A 199 26.86 -8.33 16.48
N THR A 200 25.56 -8.40 16.20
CA THR A 200 24.52 -7.68 16.94
C THR A 200 23.60 -8.64 17.70
N ALA A 201 22.64 -8.11 18.45
CA ALA A 201 21.57 -8.91 19.08
C ALA A 201 20.76 -9.74 18.04
N ALA A 202 20.88 -9.42 16.75
CA ALA A 202 20.29 -10.14 15.62
C ALA A 202 21.20 -11.26 15.05
N ALA A 203 22.39 -11.52 15.63
CA ALA A 203 23.26 -12.64 15.23
C ALA A 203 22.53 -14.00 15.16
N PRO A 204 21.54 -14.31 16.02
CA PRO A 204 20.75 -15.54 15.89
C PRO A 204 19.98 -15.64 14.58
N LEU A 205 19.60 -14.51 13.96
CA LEU A 205 18.87 -14.48 12.70
C LEU A 205 19.73 -14.88 11.50
N ALA A 206 20.97 -14.39 11.43
CA ALA A 206 21.92 -14.80 10.40
C ALA A 206 22.21 -16.31 10.47
N HIS A 207 22.26 -16.87 11.69
CA HIS A 207 22.37 -18.31 11.89
C HIS A 207 21.09 -19.07 11.49
N ALA A 208 19.89 -18.47 11.71
CA ALA A 208 18.63 -19.09 11.34
C ALA A 208 18.43 -19.16 9.83
N ILE A 209 18.91 -18.16 9.06
CA ILE A 209 18.93 -18.21 7.60
C ILE A 209 19.98 -19.24 7.14
N GLY A 210 21.11 -19.32 7.84
CA GLY A 210 22.14 -20.33 7.67
C GLY A 210 22.90 -20.18 6.35
N ARG A 211 23.47 -21.30 5.91
CA ARG A 211 24.09 -21.43 4.58
C ARG A 211 23.06 -22.05 3.65
N PRO A 212 22.41 -21.27 2.76
CA PRO A 212 21.44 -21.84 1.85
C PRO A 212 22.12 -22.71 0.79
N ASP A 213 21.41 -23.73 0.32
CA ASP A 213 21.82 -24.52 -0.83
C ASP A 213 21.68 -23.73 -2.14
N LEU A 214 20.70 -22.79 -2.17
CA LEU A 214 20.51 -21.84 -3.26
C LEU A 214 20.17 -20.46 -2.72
N LEU A 215 20.86 -19.43 -3.24
CA LEU A 215 20.54 -18.02 -3.02
C LEU A 215 20.07 -17.40 -4.35
N ILE A 216 18.86 -16.87 -4.37
CA ILE A 216 18.31 -16.07 -5.47
C ILE A 216 18.33 -14.61 -5.00
N THR A 217 19.02 -13.74 -5.72
CA THR A 217 19.13 -12.32 -5.39
C THR A 217 19.24 -11.47 -6.65
N ASP A 218 18.88 -10.19 -6.55
CA ASP A 218 19.11 -9.21 -7.59
C ASP A 218 20.53 -8.62 -7.52
N MET A 219 20.97 -8.03 -8.62
CA MET A 219 22.27 -7.36 -8.73
C MET A 219 22.16 -5.95 -9.32
N GLU A 220 20.99 -5.35 -9.31
CA GLU A 220 20.76 -4.03 -9.92
C GLU A 220 21.76 -2.98 -9.39
N ARG A 221 22.11 -3.05 -8.11
CA ARG A 221 23.04 -2.12 -7.44
C ARG A 221 24.40 -2.70 -7.12
N GLY A 222 24.76 -3.84 -7.70
CA GLY A 222 25.98 -4.57 -7.37
C GLY A 222 27.26 -3.80 -7.70
N LEU A 223 27.23 -2.86 -8.65
CA LEU A 223 28.37 -2.03 -9.03
C LEU A 223 28.35 -0.62 -8.40
N TYR A 224 27.35 -0.32 -7.58
CA TYR A 224 27.17 1.03 -7.04
C TYR A 224 27.70 1.13 -5.61
N THR A 225 28.48 2.16 -5.34
CA THR A 225 28.83 2.59 -4.00
C THR A 225 27.96 3.79 -3.65
N ASN A 226 27.03 3.62 -2.71
CA ASN A 226 26.18 4.72 -2.28
C ASN A 226 26.96 5.75 -1.49
N ALA A 227 26.64 7.03 -1.69
CA ALA A 227 27.11 8.11 -0.84
C ALA A 227 26.73 7.86 0.64
N ARG A 228 27.57 8.33 1.56
CA ARG A 228 27.28 8.20 2.99
C ARG A 228 25.93 8.84 3.31
N ARG A 229 25.12 8.15 4.09
CA ARG A 229 23.76 8.61 4.44
C ARG A 229 23.74 10.05 4.96
N LYS A 230 24.69 10.40 5.86
CA LYS A 230 24.77 11.75 6.41
C LYS A 230 25.00 12.82 5.33
N ASP A 231 25.86 12.54 4.36
CA ASP A 231 26.21 13.48 3.30
C ASP A 231 25.04 13.65 2.34
N ARG A 232 24.40 12.55 1.96
CA ARG A 232 23.21 12.55 1.11
C ARG A 232 22.04 13.32 1.75
N ASP A 233 21.76 13.03 3.01
CA ASP A 233 20.66 13.66 3.74
C ASP A 233 20.92 15.14 3.98
N ALA A 234 22.16 15.52 4.33
CA ALA A 234 22.55 16.91 4.49
C ALA A 234 22.43 17.69 3.18
N THR A 235 22.88 17.12 2.07
CA THR A 235 22.77 17.72 0.74
C THR A 235 21.31 17.93 0.32
N LEU A 236 20.46 16.91 0.51
CA LEU A 236 19.02 16.99 0.24
C LEU A 236 18.38 18.16 1.01
N LEU A 237 18.59 18.18 2.34
CA LEU A 237 18.01 19.19 3.19
C LEU A 237 18.55 20.61 2.91
N ASP A 238 19.83 20.73 2.57
CA ASP A 238 20.46 22.01 2.21
C ASP A 238 19.87 22.56 0.89
N HIS A 239 19.69 21.73 -0.13
CA HIS A 239 19.04 22.15 -1.37
C HIS A 239 17.59 22.58 -1.14
N VAL A 240 16.81 21.79 -0.42
CA VAL A 240 15.44 22.16 -0.04
C VAL A 240 15.42 23.49 0.71
N HIS A 241 16.30 23.66 1.70
CA HIS A 241 16.37 24.87 2.51
C HIS A 241 16.72 26.10 1.66
N ARG A 242 17.74 26.01 0.80
CA ARG A 242 18.15 27.13 -0.07
C ARG A 242 17.03 27.54 -1.01
N THR A 243 16.39 26.60 -1.69
CA THR A 243 15.30 26.88 -2.63
C THR A 243 14.12 27.55 -1.92
N LEU A 244 13.69 27.03 -0.78
CA LEU A 244 12.57 27.60 -0.03
C LEU A 244 12.89 29.00 0.51
N THR A 245 14.12 29.24 0.99
CA THR A 245 14.53 30.53 1.52
C THR A 245 14.74 31.59 0.45
N SER A 246 15.10 31.20 -0.77
CA SER A 246 15.14 32.08 -1.94
C SER A 246 13.75 32.47 -2.48
N GLY A 247 12.69 31.85 -1.96
CA GLY A 247 11.31 32.18 -2.34
C GLY A 247 10.69 31.25 -3.38
N HIS A 248 11.34 30.14 -3.71
CA HIS A 248 10.91 29.18 -4.73
C HIS A 248 10.44 27.87 -4.12
N SER A 249 9.74 27.06 -4.89
CA SER A 249 9.14 25.81 -4.42
C SER A 249 9.96 24.60 -4.86
N VAL A 250 9.79 23.49 -4.13
CA VAL A 250 10.46 22.20 -4.41
C VAL A 250 9.42 21.13 -4.68
N LEU A 251 9.56 20.41 -5.79
CA LEU A 251 8.81 19.18 -6.11
C LEU A 251 9.68 17.97 -5.83
N LEU A 252 9.15 17.04 -5.05
CA LEU A 252 9.78 15.79 -4.69
C LEU A 252 8.86 14.63 -5.11
N PRO A 253 9.01 14.08 -6.33
CA PRO A 253 8.26 12.91 -6.74
C PRO A 253 8.62 11.71 -5.87
N VAL A 254 7.60 11.02 -5.32
CA VAL A 254 7.75 9.95 -4.33
C VAL A 254 6.87 8.76 -4.68
N ASP A 255 7.22 7.58 -4.18
CA ASP A 255 6.32 6.42 -4.28
C ASP A 255 5.10 6.56 -3.36
N GLY A 256 4.06 5.76 -3.64
CA GLY A 256 2.78 5.87 -2.94
C GLY A 256 2.84 5.37 -1.49
N ALA A 257 3.61 4.33 -1.20
CA ALA A 257 3.58 3.70 0.11
C ALA A 257 4.94 3.18 0.62
N PRO A 258 5.69 2.31 -0.09
CA PRO A 258 6.74 1.52 0.54
C PRO A 258 7.93 2.34 1.04
N ARG A 259 8.38 3.36 0.30
CA ARG A 259 9.57 4.17 0.66
C ARG A 259 9.25 5.57 1.17
N LEU A 260 8.00 6.01 1.03
CA LEU A 260 7.54 7.33 1.45
C LEU A 260 7.87 7.65 2.92
N LEU A 261 7.69 6.68 3.81
CA LEU A 261 7.86 6.87 5.25
C LEU A 261 9.27 7.32 5.64
N GLU A 262 10.32 6.81 4.98
CA GLU A 262 11.71 7.20 5.28
C GLU A 262 11.97 8.68 4.99
N LEU A 263 11.41 9.18 3.88
CA LEU A 263 11.47 10.61 3.53
C LEU A 263 10.65 11.46 4.49
N LEU A 264 9.44 11.04 4.83
CA LEU A 264 8.59 11.77 5.77
C LEU A 264 9.23 11.88 7.16
N VAL A 265 9.85 10.81 7.68
CA VAL A 265 10.56 10.85 8.96
C VAL A 265 11.74 11.82 8.92
N LEU A 266 12.51 11.84 7.82
CA LEU A 266 13.61 12.79 7.63
C LEU A 266 13.12 14.23 7.61
N LEU A 267 12.14 14.49 6.76
CA LEU A 267 11.64 15.84 6.50
C LEU A 267 10.90 16.42 7.72
N ASP A 268 10.05 15.64 8.38
CA ASP A 268 9.31 16.09 9.56
C ASP A 268 10.26 16.46 10.71
N GLN A 269 11.30 15.65 10.94
CA GLN A 269 12.34 15.96 11.92
C GLN A 269 13.04 17.28 11.58
N HIS A 270 13.35 17.51 10.31
CA HIS A 270 13.98 18.77 9.87
C HIS A 270 13.02 19.95 10.01
N TRP A 271 11.76 19.81 9.60
CA TRP A 271 10.74 20.86 9.71
C TRP A 271 10.48 21.28 11.15
N ALA A 272 10.35 20.31 12.04
CA ALA A 272 10.15 20.59 13.48
C ALA A 272 11.32 21.36 14.11
N PHE A 273 12.54 21.19 13.60
CA PHE A 273 13.74 21.83 14.13
C PHE A 273 14.07 23.15 13.43
N ALA A 274 14.07 23.17 12.07
CA ALA A 274 14.57 24.30 11.28
C ALA A 274 13.50 25.36 11.01
N TYR A 275 12.22 25.00 10.91
CA TYR A 275 11.14 25.90 10.53
C TYR A 275 10.12 26.05 11.64
N GLN A 276 10.52 26.68 12.74
CA GLN A 276 9.60 27.08 13.80
C GLN A 276 8.47 27.94 13.20
N HIS A 277 7.23 27.68 13.62
CA HIS A 277 6.00 28.33 13.14
C HIS A 277 5.58 27.98 11.70
N GLN A 278 6.00 26.83 11.16
CA GLN A 278 5.55 26.31 9.84
C GLN A 278 5.65 27.35 8.70
N ARG A 279 6.76 28.08 8.66
CA ARG A 279 7.01 29.12 7.66
C ARG A 279 6.82 28.62 6.23
N PHE A 280 7.25 27.41 5.94
CA PHE A 280 7.13 26.77 4.64
C PHE A 280 6.21 25.53 4.75
N PRO A 281 5.08 25.49 4.02
CA PRO A 281 4.22 24.30 4.00
C PRO A 281 4.97 23.11 3.42
N MET A 282 4.81 21.94 4.06
CA MET A 282 5.18 20.62 3.55
C MET A 282 3.89 19.88 3.19
N CYS A 283 3.74 19.53 1.92
CA CYS A 283 2.51 18.98 1.36
C CYS A 283 2.77 17.61 0.77
N LEU A 284 1.91 16.65 1.05
CA LEU A 284 1.84 15.37 0.34
C LEU A 284 0.58 15.35 -0.52
N VAL A 285 0.78 15.24 -1.84
CA VAL A 285 -0.28 15.15 -2.83
C VAL A 285 -0.35 13.71 -3.33
N SER A 286 -1.34 12.98 -2.85
CA SER A 286 -1.51 11.54 -3.11
C SER A 286 -2.95 11.15 -2.81
N HIS A 287 -3.52 10.23 -3.56
CA HIS A 287 -4.88 9.74 -3.33
C HIS A 287 -4.98 8.94 -2.03
N THR A 288 -3.96 8.16 -1.70
CA THR A 288 -3.94 7.25 -0.55
C THR A 288 -2.97 7.67 0.56
N GLY A 289 -2.17 8.72 0.37
CA GLY A 289 -1.06 9.08 1.26
C GLY A 289 -1.43 9.30 2.72
N GLN A 290 -2.61 9.84 3.01
CA GLN A 290 -3.11 9.97 4.38
C GLN A 290 -3.34 8.58 5.01
N GLU A 291 -4.01 7.68 4.28
CA GLU A 291 -4.28 6.33 4.76
C GLU A 291 -2.98 5.53 4.95
N VAL A 292 -1.99 5.69 4.07
CA VAL A 292 -0.66 5.08 4.22
C VAL A 292 -0.04 5.44 5.57
N VAL A 293 -0.06 6.72 5.96
CA VAL A 293 0.48 7.17 7.25
C VAL A 293 -0.34 6.61 8.42
N GLU A 294 -1.67 6.63 8.33
CA GLU A 294 -2.56 6.10 9.36
C GLU A 294 -2.34 4.59 9.56
N ARG A 295 -2.24 3.82 8.49
CA ARG A 295 -1.95 2.38 8.56
C ARG A 295 -0.54 2.10 9.05
N ALA A 296 0.46 2.88 8.62
CA ALA A 296 1.83 2.71 9.11
C ALA A 296 1.94 2.82 10.63
N ARG A 297 1.13 3.66 11.28
CA ARG A 297 1.07 3.77 12.75
C ARG A 297 0.67 2.47 13.43
N THR A 298 -0.08 1.61 12.76
CA THR A 298 -0.50 0.31 13.30
C THR A 298 0.61 -0.75 13.20
N PHE A 299 1.66 -0.48 12.43
CA PHE A 299 2.76 -1.43 12.16
C PHE A 299 4.06 -1.11 12.91
N MET A 300 3.96 -0.44 14.06
CA MET A 300 5.15 -0.10 14.86
C MET A 300 5.98 -1.32 15.29
N GLU A 301 5.36 -2.49 15.46
CA GLU A 301 6.05 -3.75 15.79
C GLU A 301 6.95 -4.28 14.67
N TRP A 302 6.72 -3.84 13.41
CA TRP A 302 7.50 -4.20 12.23
C TRP A 302 8.67 -3.25 11.97
N MET A 303 8.76 -2.19 12.76
CA MET A 303 9.78 -1.15 12.64
C MET A 303 10.92 -1.37 13.63
N SER A 304 11.98 -0.58 13.50
CA SER A 304 13.12 -0.62 14.40
C SER A 304 12.70 -0.29 15.84
N ARG A 305 12.93 -1.24 16.74
CA ARG A 305 12.63 -1.08 18.16
C ARG A 305 13.39 0.08 18.78
N GLU A 306 14.67 0.24 18.41
CA GLU A 306 15.49 1.34 18.96
C GLU A 306 14.95 2.71 18.57
N TRP A 307 14.50 2.86 17.32
CA TRP A 307 13.87 4.10 16.86
C TRP A 307 12.56 4.39 17.61
N ALA A 308 11.71 3.39 17.81
CA ALA A 308 10.48 3.52 18.58
C ALA A 308 10.73 3.92 20.04
N ILE A 309 11.73 3.30 20.70
CA ILE A 309 12.12 3.61 22.08
C ILE A 309 12.68 5.03 22.18
N GLN A 310 13.57 5.46 21.27
CA GLN A 310 14.12 6.83 21.27
C GLN A 310 13.02 7.88 21.22
N PHE A 311 11.94 7.62 20.50
CA PHE A 311 10.79 8.52 20.49
C PHE A 311 10.06 8.54 21.84
N LEU A 312 9.86 7.39 22.47
CA LEU A 312 9.17 7.28 23.76
C LEU A 312 9.98 7.89 24.92
N ASP A 313 11.29 7.79 24.87
CA ASP A 313 12.19 8.21 25.97
C ASP A 313 12.62 9.69 25.89
N ALA A 314 12.25 10.44 24.85
CA ALA A 314 12.60 11.84 24.71
C ALA A 314 11.87 12.72 25.75
N PRO A 315 12.53 13.17 26.84
CA PRO A 315 11.87 13.84 27.97
C PRO A 315 11.33 15.23 27.61
N SER A 316 11.90 15.87 26.60
CA SER A 316 11.48 17.19 26.13
C SER A 316 10.12 17.18 25.42
N ARG A 317 9.72 16.04 24.86
CA ARG A 317 8.46 15.90 24.12
C ARG A 317 7.25 15.64 25.03
N ARG A 318 7.46 15.11 26.24
CA ARG A 318 6.36 14.79 27.18
C ARG A 318 5.70 16.00 27.83
N LYS A 319 6.31 17.18 27.78
CA LYS A 319 5.84 18.39 28.50
C LYS A 319 5.11 19.41 27.63
N ALA A 320 5.14 19.28 26.31
CA ALA A 320 4.44 20.19 25.41
C ALA A 320 3.04 19.66 25.12
N ALA A 321 2.01 20.50 25.32
CA ALA A 321 0.61 20.15 25.03
C ALA A 321 0.36 19.75 23.55
N ALA A 322 1.27 20.12 22.65
CA ALA A 322 1.25 19.80 21.23
C ALA A 322 2.31 18.75 20.81
N ALA A 323 2.84 17.95 21.76
CA ALA A 323 3.83 16.95 21.43
C ALA A 323 3.20 15.83 20.60
N PRO A 324 3.87 15.35 19.53
CA PRO A 324 3.37 14.25 18.71
C PRO A 324 3.16 12.98 19.58
N LYS A 325 2.00 12.36 19.43
CA LYS A 325 1.60 11.17 20.21
C LYS A 325 2.25 9.88 19.71
N SER A 326 2.66 9.86 18.45
CA SER A 326 3.28 8.72 17.77
C SER A 326 4.53 9.17 17.00
N PRO A 327 5.53 8.30 16.78
CA PRO A 327 6.68 8.58 15.92
C PRO A 327 6.32 8.96 14.48
N LEU A 328 5.16 8.55 14.00
CA LEU A 328 4.63 8.85 12.68
C LEU A 328 3.52 9.93 12.71
N ASP A 329 3.45 10.72 13.78
CA ASP A 329 2.52 11.84 13.88
C ASP A 329 3.16 13.08 13.25
N PHE A 330 3.13 13.14 11.92
CA PHE A 330 3.75 14.20 11.12
C PHE A 330 2.96 15.50 11.24
N SER A 331 3.26 16.29 12.27
CA SER A 331 2.52 17.51 12.60
C SER A 331 2.70 18.65 11.59
N CYS A 332 3.78 18.62 10.82
CA CYS A 332 4.10 19.64 9.81
C CYS A 332 3.58 19.28 8.40
N LEU A 333 3.10 18.05 8.21
CA LEU A 333 2.65 17.54 6.91
C LEU A 333 1.18 17.85 6.66
N ARG A 334 0.88 18.35 5.46
CA ARG A 334 -0.49 18.57 4.98
C ARG A 334 -0.80 17.60 3.84
N PHE A 335 -1.97 16.98 3.90
CA PHE A 335 -2.40 16.00 2.91
C PHE A 335 -3.38 16.64 1.93
N TYR A 336 -3.19 16.35 0.64
CA TYR A 336 -4.08 16.74 -0.44
C TYR A 336 -4.32 15.55 -1.37
N SER A 337 -5.56 15.28 -1.69
CA SER A 337 -5.95 14.17 -2.58
C SER A 337 -5.94 14.54 -4.05
N SER A 338 -5.83 15.83 -4.38
CA SER A 338 -5.79 16.32 -5.76
C SER A 338 -4.92 17.58 -5.89
N VAL A 339 -4.54 17.88 -7.12
CA VAL A 339 -3.79 19.11 -7.45
C VAL A 339 -4.65 20.35 -7.24
N GLU A 340 -5.96 20.27 -7.54
CA GLU A 340 -6.90 21.36 -7.33
C GLU A 340 -7.03 21.71 -5.85
N ALA A 341 -7.15 20.70 -4.97
CA ALA A 341 -7.21 20.92 -3.53
C ALA A 341 -5.94 21.61 -2.99
N LEU A 342 -4.77 21.29 -3.54
CA LEU A 342 -3.52 21.99 -3.21
C LEU A 342 -3.55 23.45 -3.65
N ARG A 343 -4.00 23.73 -4.90
CA ARG A 343 -4.07 25.08 -5.48
C ARG A 343 -5.07 25.98 -4.73
N ASP A 344 -6.19 25.41 -4.34
CA ASP A 344 -7.23 26.13 -3.58
C ASP A 344 -6.74 26.49 -2.16
N ALA A 345 -5.94 25.61 -1.55
CA ALA A 345 -5.45 25.80 -0.19
C ALA A 345 -4.21 26.69 -0.09
N LEU A 346 -3.36 26.71 -1.12
CA LEU A 346 -2.07 27.38 -1.09
C LEU A 346 -1.81 28.16 -2.39
N PRO A 347 -1.56 29.48 -2.33
CA PRO A 347 -1.26 30.26 -3.52
C PRO A 347 0.05 29.78 -4.19
N ALA A 348 0.10 29.89 -5.53
CA ALA A 348 1.26 29.49 -6.32
C ALA A 348 2.55 30.25 -5.88
N SER A 349 2.42 31.50 -5.50
CA SER A 349 3.53 32.36 -5.06
C SER A 349 4.11 32.00 -3.68
N GLN A 350 3.45 31.14 -2.91
CA GLN A 350 3.96 30.74 -1.60
C GLN A 350 4.98 29.60 -1.74
N PRO A 351 6.25 29.79 -1.31
CA PRO A 351 7.25 28.74 -1.30
C PRO A 351 6.80 27.54 -0.48
N LYS A 352 6.87 26.35 -1.07
CA LYS A 352 6.39 25.10 -0.47
C LYS A 352 7.21 23.91 -0.93
N LEU A 353 7.31 22.88 -0.08
CA LEU A 353 7.76 21.56 -0.47
C LEU A 353 6.55 20.71 -0.81
N VAL A 354 6.51 20.17 -2.02
CA VAL A 354 5.45 19.29 -2.47
C VAL A 354 6.01 17.92 -2.75
N LEU A 355 5.57 16.91 -1.98
CA LEU A 355 5.77 15.50 -2.28
C LEU A 355 4.56 15.06 -3.10
N ALA A 356 4.78 14.39 -4.23
CA ALA A 356 3.69 13.93 -5.07
C ALA A 356 4.00 12.57 -5.71
N THR A 357 2.97 11.77 -5.95
CA THR A 357 3.06 10.43 -6.56
C THR A 357 2.80 10.50 -8.07
N PRO A 358 3.44 9.65 -8.87
CA PRO A 358 4.48 8.66 -8.60
C PRO A 358 5.92 9.21 -8.82
N PRO A 359 6.98 8.43 -8.44
CA PRO A 359 8.37 8.90 -8.50
C PRO A 359 8.93 9.06 -9.91
N ALA A 360 8.51 8.25 -10.88
CA ALA A 360 9.01 8.33 -12.25
C ALA A 360 8.29 9.37 -13.12
N LEU A 361 7.32 10.12 -12.59
CA LEU A 361 6.55 11.12 -13.37
C LEU A 361 5.88 10.52 -14.62
N SER A 362 5.60 9.23 -14.60
CA SER A 362 5.00 8.50 -15.71
C SER A 362 3.53 8.86 -15.92
N HIS A 363 2.83 9.12 -14.83
CA HIS A 363 1.40 9.42 -14.77
C HIS A 363 1.07 10.19 -13.48
N GLY A 364 -0.20 10.48 -13.21
CA GLY A 364 -0.72 10.89 -11.92
C GLY A 364 -0.34 12.30 -11.47
N LEU A 365 -0.46 12.52 -10.16
CA LEU A 365 -0.43 13.86 -9.55
C LEU A 365 0.93 14.56 -9.69
N ALA A 366 2.04 13.83 -9.58
CA ALA A 366 3.38 14.39 -9.75
C ALA A 366 3.61 14.93 -11.17
N ARG A 367 3.12 14.20 -12.18
CA ARG A 367 3.18 14.64 -13.58
C ARG A 367 2.31 15.85 -13.84
N GLN A 368 1.12 15.94 -13.23
CA GLN A 368 0.22 17.09 -13.37
C GLN A 368 0.80 18.36 -12.72
N LEU A 369 1.57 18.23 -11.65
CA LEU A 369 2.22 19.34 -10.98
C LEU A 369 3.49 19.84 -11.68
N LEU A 370 4.18 18.97 -12.41
CA LEU A 370 5.48 19.27 -13.00
C LEU A 370 5.54 20.56 -13.84
N PRO A 371 4.55 20.92 -14.69
CA PRO A 371 4.58 22.16 -15.47
C PRO A 371 4.69 23.42 -14.61
N GLU A 372 4.09 23.43 -13.43
CA GLU A 372 4.15 24.58 -12.52
C GLU A 372 5.58 24.84 -12.01
N PHE A 373 6.31 23.74 -11.72
CA PHE A 373 7.68 23.82 -11.26
C PHE A 373 8.67 24.08 -12.39
N LEU A 374 8.40 23.58 -13.59
CA LEU A 374 9.26 23.85 -14.76
C LEU A 374 9.10 25.27 -15.31
N SER A 375 7.99 25.95 -15.01
CA SER A 375 7.78 27.35 -15.42
C SER A 375 8.56 28.35 -14.57
N ASP A 376 9.00 27.95 -13.37
CA ASP A 376 9.87 28.75 -12.51
C ASP A 376 11.32 28.25 -12.62
N PRO A 377 12.25 29.02 -13.21
CA PRO A 377 13.63 28.58 -13.45
C PRO A 377 14.43 28.33 -12.16
N GLU A 378 14.00 28.88 -11.03
CA GLU A 378 14.65 28.73 -9.73
C GLU A 378 13.97 27.66 -8.86
N ALA A 379 12.81 27.13 -9.30
CA ALA A 379 12.18 25.99 -8.63
C ALA A 379 13.02 24.72 -8.81
N MET A 380 12.90 23.81 -7.87
CA MET A 380 13.69 22.59 -7.85
C MET A 380 12.83 21.34 -7.98
N VAL A 381 13.23 20.40 -8.84
CA VAL A 381 12.69 19.05 -8.91
C VAL A 381 13.75 18.08 -8.39
N LEU A 382 13.43 17.35 -7.33
CA LEU A 382 14.32 16.37 -6.69
C LEU A 382 13.84 14.95 -7.01
N LEU A 383 14.50 14.28 -7.95
CA LEU A 383 14.13 12.91 -8.32
C LEU A 383 14.57 11.92 -7.24
N THR A 384 13.65 11.07 -6.79
CA THR A 384 13.90 10.00 -5.82
C THR A 384 14.20 8.65 -6.48
N ALA A 385 13.86 8.51 -7.74
CA ALA A 385 14.09 7.32 -8.55
C ALA A 385 14.63 7.67 -9.92
N ARG A 386 15.32 6.72 -10.55
CA ARG A 386 15.79 6.87 -11.93
C ARG A 386 14.64 6.88 -12.94
N GLY A 387 13.56 6.21 -12.62
CA GLY A 387 12.42 6.01 -13.50
C GLY A 387 12.63 4.94 -14.58
N ASP A 388 11.55 4.43 -15.09
CA ASP A 388 11.54 3.49 -16.20
C ASP A 388 11.95 4.16 -17.52
N PRO A 389 12.49 3.44 -18.50
CA PRO A 389 13.06 4.01 -19.73
C PRO A 389 12.13 4.94 -20.52
N SER A 390 10.82 4.66 -20.52
CA SER A 390 9.81 5.46 -21.21
C SER A 390 9.30 6.65 -20.38
N SER A 391 9.72 6.78 -19.13
CA SER A 391 9.16 7.77 -18.21
C SER A 391 9.78 9.16 -18.38
N LEU A 392 9.01 10.18 -17.99
CA LEU A 392 9.50 11.56 -17.98
C LEU A 392 10.60 11.75 -16.92
N GLY A 393 10.46 11.08 -15.77
CA GLY A 393 11.50 11.05 -14.72
C GLY A 393 12.83 10.54 -15.25
N ARG A 394 12.81 9.50 -16.11
CA ARG A 394 14.01 9.00 -16.77
C ARG A 394 14.63 10.03 -17.73
N THR A 395 13.81 10.70 -18.51
CA THR A 395 14.30 11.77 -19.41
C THR A 395 14.98 12.90 -18.63
N LEU A 396 14.41 13.32 -17.50
CA LEU A 396 15.02 14.33 -16.63
C LEU A 396 16.29 13.80 -15.97
N TRP A 397 16.29 12.56 -15.51
CA TRP A 397 17.47 11.93 -14.92
C TRP A 397 18.62 11.80 -15.92
N ASP A 398 18.36 11.37 -17.16
CA ASP A 398 19.39 11.26 -18.21
C ASP A 398 20.01 12.64 -18.54
N ARG A 399 19.19 13.70 -18.60
CA ARG A 399 19.68 15.07 -18.80
C ARG A 399 20.53 15.54 -17.61
N TRP A 400 20.07 15.26 -16.39
CA TRP A 400 20.82 15.55 -15.18
C TRP A 400 22.18 14.82 -15.16
N ASN A 401 22.20 13.52 -15.46
CA ASN A 401 23.40 12.70 -15.47
C ASN A 401 24.41 13.16 -16.53
N ALA A 402 23.93 13.47 -17.74
CA ALA A 402 24.79 13.98 -18.83
C ALA A 402 25.42 15.35 -18.53
N ALA A 403 24.80 16.16 -17.69
CA ALA A 403 25.28 17.48 -17.30
C ALA A 403 26.12 17.49 -16.02
N GLN A 404 26.35 16.33 -15.38
CA GLN A 404 27.24 16.26 -14.22
C GLN A 404 28.69 16.51 -14.63
N PRO A 405 29.51 17.15 -13.77
CA PRO A 405 30.94 17.38 -14.02
C PRO A 405 31.72 16.10 -14.25
N ASP A 406 31.34 15.04 -13.56
CA ASP A 406 31.86 13.68 -13.74
C ASP A 406 30.67 12.76 -13.92
N VAL A 407 30.50 12.31 -15.16
CA VAL A 407 29.38 11.44 -15.53
C VAL A 407 29.52 10.13 -14.73
N GLU A 408 28.43 9.72 -14.10
CA GLU A 408 28.38 8.52 -13.28
C GLU A 408 29.17 8.56 -11.96
N ALA A 409 29.70 9.72 -11.52
CA ALA A 409 30.38 9.84 -10.22
C ALA A 409 29.51 9.39 -9.02
N TRP A 410 28.20 9.43 -9.16
CA TRP A 410 27.25 8.92 -8.18
C TRP A 410 27.38 7.40 -7.95
N HIS A 411 27.91 6.64 -8.90
CA HIS A 411 28.27 5.23 -8.72
C HIS A 411 29.40 5.01 -7.72
N THR A 412 30.24 6.01 -7.51
CA THR A 412 31.44 5.93 -6.68
C THR A 412 31.27 6.60 -5.31
N GLY A 413 30.03 6.82 -4.90
CA GLY A 413 29.72 7.36 -3.56
C GLY A 413 29.75 8.89 -3.47
N HIS A 414 29.71 9.60 -4.59
CA HIS A 414 29.58 11.05 -4.61
C HIS A 414 28.12 11.46 -4.73
N VAL A 415 27.77 12.57 -4.09
CA VAL A 415 26.47 13.19 -4.27
C VAL A 415 26.55 14.10 -5.49
N GLY A 416 25.61 13.95 -6.43
CA GLY A 416 25.56 14.80 -7.62
C GLY A 416 25.17 16.24 -7.28
N VAL A 417 25.44 17.16 -8.21
CA VAL A 417 25.11 18.57 -8.08
C VAL A 417 23.82 18.91 -8.81
N PRO A 418 23.05 19.91 -8.37
CA PRO A 418 21.91 20.43 -9.11
C PRO A 418 22.33 20.98 -10.47
N VAL A 419 21.50 20.72 -11.47
CA VAL A 419 21.76 21.14 -12.86
C VAL A 419 20.53 21.87 -13.36
N SER A 420 20.76 22.99 -14.07
CA SER A 420 19.68 23.65 -14.81
C SER A 420 19.37 22.83 -16.06
N VAL A 421 18.17 22.27 -16.13
CA VAL A 421 17.71 21.47 -17.25
C VAL A 421 17.19 22.38 -18.34
N GLY A 422 18.05 22.65 -19.34
CA GLY A 422 17.67 23.43 -20.53
C GLY A 422 16.89 22.62 -21.54
N GLY A 423 16.27 23.31 -22.52
CA GLY A 423 15.58 22.70 -23.65
C GLY A 423 14.07 22.59 -23.47
N HIS A 424 13.42 21.84 -24.37
CA HIS A 424 11.98 21.64 -24.38
C HIS A 424 11.64 20.21 -23.93
N LEU A 425 10.57 20.07 -23.17
CA LEU A 425 9.93 18.80 -22.84
C LEU A 425 8.53 18.81 -23.44
N ALA A 426 8.22 17.82 -24.26
CA ALA A 426 6.86 17.58 -24.70
C ALA A 426 6.12 16.83 -23.58
N LEU A 427 5.05 17.40 -23.08
CA LEU A 427 4.24 16.83 -22.01
C LEU A 427 2.78 16.79 -22.44
N GLU A 428 2.23 15.59 -22.58
CA GLU A 428 0.80 15.40 -22.79
C GLU A 428 0.12 15.21 -21.44
N LEU A 429 -0.72 16.16 -21.07
CA LEU A 429 -1.55 16.06 -19.88
C LEU A 429 -2.97 15.73 -20.27
N ARG A 430 -3.56 14.76 -19.58
CA ARG A 430 -4.96 14.37 -19.73
C ARG A 430 -5.69 14.63 -18.43
N ARG A 431 -6.85 15.21 -18.49
CA ARG A 431 -7.71 15.42 -17.33
C ARG A 431 -9.14 15.03 -17.64
N GLN A 432 -9.84 14.56 -16.65
CA GLN A 432 -11.27 14.33 -16.74
C GLN A 432 -12.01 15.64 -16.54
N VAL A 433 -12.91 15.93 -17.46
CA VAL A 433 -13.79 17.10 -17.39
C VAL A 433 -15.22 16.59 -17.23
N PRO A 434 -16.01 17.10 -16.27
CA PRO A 434 -17.40 16.72 -16.12
C PRO A 434 -18.18 16.95 -17.44
N LEU A 435 -18.96 15.96 -17.85
CA LEU A 435 -19.85 16.11 -18.98
C LEU A 435 -20.91 17.16 -18.66
N ALA A 436 -21.21 18.06 -19.60
CA ALA A 436 -22.19 19.11 -19.41
C ALA A 436 -23.09 19.27 -20.67
N GLY A 437 -24.27 19.84 -20.49
CA GLY A 437 -25.19 20.16 -21.57
C GLY A 437 -25.62 18.94 -22.38
N ASP A 438 -25.43 19.01 -23.71
CA ASP A 438 -25.88 17.98 -24.65
C ASP A 438 -25.08 16.68 -24.57
N GLU A 439 -23.79 16.75 -24.20
CA GLU A 439 -22.94 15.57 -23.99
C GLU A 439 -23.43 14.75 -22.80
N LEU A 440 -23.80 15.40 -21.70
CA LEU A 440 -24.38 14.74 -20.54
C LEU A 440 -25.70 14.06 -20.87
N ARG A 441 -26.59 14.75 -21.64
CA ARG A 441 -27.86 14.17 -22.09
C ARG A 441 -27.62 12.92 -22.94
N ALA A 442 -26.75 13.02 -23.95
CA ALA A 442 -26.44 11.88 -24.81
C ALA A 442 -25.80 10.69 -24.03
N TYR A 443 -25.05 10.98 -22.99
CA TYR A 443 -24.49 9.95 -22.10
C TYR A 443 -25.63 9.28 -21.29
N MET A 444 -26.52 10.06 -20.67
CA MET A 444 -27.62 9.54 -19.86
C MET A 444 -28.64 8.74 -20.71
N GLU A 445 -28.79 9.05 -22.00
CA GLU A 445 -29.61 8.26 -22.93
C GLU A 445 -28.97 6.90 -23.29
N ARG A 446 -27.65 6.81 -23.28
CA ARG A 446 -26.89 5.55 -23.60
C ARG A 446 -26.72 4.61 -22.42
N VAL A 447 -26.63 5.16 -21.25
CA VAL A 447 -26.44 4.35 -20.01
C VAL A 447 -27.83 3.92 -19.53
N PRO A 448 -28.15 2.62 -19.51
CA PRO A 448 -29.40 2.17 -18.92
C PRO A 448 -29.43 2.63 -17.45
N ALA A 449 -30.58 3.19 -17.03
CA ALA A 449 -30.74 3.60 -15.64
C ALA A 449 -30.31 2.47 -14.70
N PRO A 450 -29.52 2.77 -13.65
CA PRO A 450 -29.13 1.74 -12.69
C PRO A 450 -30.41 1.07 -12.18
N ALA A 451 -30.43 -0.26 -12.20
CA ALA A 451 -31.55 -1.01 -11.70
C ALA A 451 -31.87 -0.50 -10.28
N PRO A 452 -33.12 -0.16 -9.98
CA PRO A 452 -33.47 0.31 -8.65
C PRO A 452 -32.98 -0.76 -7.65
N PRO A 453 -32.42 -0.36 -6.51
CA PRO A 453 -31.94 -1.31 -5.50
C PRO A 453 -33.08 -2.28 -5.23
N MET A 454 -32.84 -3.57 -5.45
CA MET A 454 -33.83 -4.60 -5.14
C MET A 454 -34.17 -4.44 -3.67
N ARG A 455 -35.34 -3.87 -3.39
CA ARG A 455 -35.93 -3.94 -2.05
C ARG A 455 -35.99 -5.41 -1.71
N ALA A 456 -35.24 -5.79 -0.69
CA ALA A 456 -35.37 -7.10 -0.10
C ALA A 456 -36.86 -7.29 0.18
N MET A 457 -37.52 -8.14 -0.63
CA MET A 457 -38.86 -8.56 -0.33
C MET A 457 -38.78 -9.34 0.98
N HIS A 458 -39.14 -8.67 2.07
CA HIS A 458 -39.56 -9.40 3.25
C HIS A 458 -40.76 -10.27 2.82
N ARG A 459 -40.51 -11.55 2.64
CA ARG A 459 -41.58 -12.53 2.63
C ARG A 459 -42.23 -12.45 3.98
N GLY A 460 -43.34 -11.70 4.06
CA GLY A 460 -44.27 -11.82 5.15
C GLY A 460 -44.73 -13.26 5.24
N ARG A 461 -44.38 -13.94 6.28
CA ARG A 461 -45.11 -15.12 6.72
C ARG A 461 -46.38 -14.59 7.37
N ASP A 462 -47.48 -14.75 6.66
CA ASP A 462 -48.79 -14.63 7.26
C ASP A 462 -48.86 -15.68 8.40
N ALA A 463 -49.04 -15.19 9.59
CA ALA A 463 -49.34 -16.00 10.76
C ALA A 463 -50.85 -16.22 10.78
N ASP A 464 -51.29 -17.44 10.63
CA ASP A 464 -52.59 -17.86 11.09
C ASP A 464 -52.49 -18.14 12.61
N GLU A 465 -53.44 -17.51 13.28
CA GLU A 465 -53.79 -17.70 14.69
C GLU A 465 -54.18 -19.14 14.95
N ASP A 466 -53.74 -19.75 16.07
CA ASP A 466 -54.69 -20.28 17.06
C ASP A 466 -53.99 -20.69 18.35
N ALA A 467 -54.71 -20.45 19.42
CA ALA A 467 -54.37 -20.61 20.80
C ALA A 467 -54.00 -22.04 21.24
N ASP A 468 -53.13 -22.18 22.23
CA ASP A 468 -53.56 -22.76 23.54
C ASP A 468 -52.44 -22.60 24.59
N GLU A 469 -52.89 -22.15 25.74
CA GLU A 469 -52.15 -22.13 27.00
C GLU A 469 -51.91 -23.57 27.49
N SER A 470 -50.69 -23.92 27.87
CA SER A 470 -50.46 -24.84 28.98
C SER A 470 -49.03 -24.68 29.53
N ASP A 471 -49.04 -24.34 30.76
CA ASP A 471 -48.06 -24.36 31.81
C ASP A 471 -47.30 -25.70 31.88
N SER A 472 -45.95 -25.70 31.81
CA SER A 472 -45.12 -26.53 32.68
C SER A 472 -43.62 -26.45 32.36
N SER A 473 -42.84 -26.15 33.39
CA SER A 473 -41.54 -26.70 33.79
C SER A 473 -40.35 -26.62 32.85
N ASP A 474 -39.32 -25.96 33.36
CA ASP A 474 -37.89 -26.24 33.26
C ASP A 474 -37.48 -27.28 32.21
N ASP A 475 -37.03 -26.79 31.09
CA ASP A 475 -36.06 -27.51 30.30
C ASP A 475 -35.17 -26.54 29.53
N ASP A 476 -33.86 -26.80 29.61
CA ASP A 476 -32.75 -26.13 28.97
C ASP A 476 -32.94 -26.04 27.46
N ASP A 477 -33.54 -24.99 26.95
CA ASP A 477 -33.59 -24.72 25.53
C ASP A 477 -32.25 -24.21 25.04
N ASP A 478 -31.54 -25.09 24.35
CA ASP A 478 -30.46 -24.80 23.38
C ASP A 478 -31.02 -23.92 22.26
N VAL A 479 -31.26 -22.65 22.53
CA VAL A 479 -31.58 -21.70 21.51
C VAL A 479 -30.30 -21.43 20.70
N ALA A 480 -30.22 -22.06 19.52
CA ALA A 480 -29.21 -21.71 18.53
C ALA A 480 -29.28 -20.20 18.29
N PRO A 481 -28.17 -19.48 18.40
CA PRO A 481 -28.17 -18.04 18.20
C PRO A 481 -28.58 -17.74 16.75
N VAL A 482 -29.70 -17.01 16.63
CA VAL A 482 -30.09 -16.40 15.34
C VAL A 482 -29.04 -15.33 15.05
N VAL A 483 -28.17 -15.64 14.11
CA VAL A 483 -27.17 -14.70 13.60
C VAL A 483 -27.88 -13.82 12.58
N SER A 484 -28.14 -12.58 12.94
CA SER A 484 -28.51 -11.56 11.97
C SER A 484 -27.27 -11.21 11.15
N ASP A 485 -27.42 -11.12 9.84
CA ASP A 485 -26.34 -10.79 8.90
C ASP A 485 -25.70 -9.40 9.12
N ASP A 486 -26.27 -8.58 9.97
CA ASP A 486 -25.80 -7.23 10.32
C ASP A 486 -24.70 -7.19 11.40
N MET A 487 -24.25 -8.34 11.93
CA MET A 487 -23.24 -8.41 12.98
C MET A 487 -21.89 -8.88 12.44
N SER A 488 -21.30 -8.09 11.58
CA SER A 488 -19.97 -8.39 10.98
C SER A 488 -18.83 -8.49 12.02
N PHE A 489 -19.04 -8.02 13.24
CA PHE A 489 -18.03 -8.04 14.31
C PHE A 489 -17.89 -9.37 15.05
N ASP A 490 -18.82 -10.30 14.88
CA ASP A 490 -18.81 -11.61 15.55
C ASP A 490 -18.23 -12.77 14.71
N ILE A 491 -17.62 -12.47 13.56
CA ILE A 491 -17.04 -13.48 12.65
C ILE A 491 -15.96 -14.32 13.35
N PHE A 492 -15.16 -13.73 14.24
CA PHE A 492 -14.13 -14.43 15.00
C PHE A 492 -14.68 -15.49 15.97
N LEU A 493 -15.89 -15.35 16.39
CA LEU A 493 -16.51 -16.26 17.33
C LEU A 493 -17.01 -17.54 16.66
N ARG A 494 -17.31 -17.50 15.37
CA ARG A 494 -17.70 -18.69 14.60
C ARG A 494 -16.55 -19.67 14.36
N GLY A 495 -15.33 -19.15 14.07
CA GLY A 495 -14.14 -20.00 13.87
C GLY A 495 -13.74 -20.72 15.14
N GLN A 496 -13.67 -20.02 16.27
CA GLN A 496 -13.30 -20.59 17.56
C GLN A 496 -14.27 -21.68 18.04
N ARG A 497 -15.54 -21.59 17.70
CA ARG A 497 -16.54 -22.59 18.09
C ARG A 497 -16.36 -23.95 17.38
N ARG A 498 -15.88 -23.95 16.13
CA ARG A 498 -15.58 -25.17 15.39
C ARG A 498 -14.30 -25.83 15.89
N ASP A 499 -13.28 -25.04 16.18
CA ASP A 499 -11.99 -25.54 16.68
C ASP A 499 -12.09 -26.08 18.11
N ALA A 500 -12.89 -25.45 18.97
CA ALA A 500 -13.15 -25.93 20.32
C ALA A 500 -13.87 -27.30 20.36
N MET A 501 -14.67 -27.63 19.36
CA MET A 501 -15.33 -28.94 19.27
C MET A 501 -14.37 -30.09 18.90
N HIS A 502 -13.19 -29.80 18.35
CA HIS A 502 -12.22 -30.83 17.98
C HIS A 502 -11.25 -31.22 19.10
N PHE A 503 -11.16 -30.44 20.19
CA PHE A 503 -10.32 -30.80 21.35
C PHE A 503 -11.08 -31.69 22.33
N ARG A 504 -11.07 -32.99 22.06
CA ARG A 504 -11.71 -34.01 22.91
C ARG A 504 -11.17 -34.07 24.35
N LEU A 505 -9.99 -33.51 24.63
CA LEU A 505 -9.33 -33.54 25.95
C LEU A 505 -9.82 -32.47 26.92
N PHE A 506 -10.42 -31.39 26.42
CA PHE A 506 -10.96 -30.32 27.24
C PHE A 506 -12.28 -29.82 26.66
N PRO A 507 -13.40 -30.50 26.90
CA PRO A 507 -14.73 -30.03 26.48
C PRO A 507 -15.14 -28.80 27.32
N HIS A 508 -14.53 -27.66 27.02
CA HIS A 508 -14.96 -26.40 27.62
C HIS A 508 -16.08 -25.83 26.73
N ILE A 509 -17.29 -26.00 27.16
CA ILE A 509 -18.45 -25.31 26.59
C ILE A 509 -18.46 -23.91 27.20
N GLU A 510 -17.87 -22.95 26.47
CA GLU A 510 -17.93 -21.55 26.86
C GLU A 510 -19.34 -21.04 26.64
N ARG A 511 -20.12 -20.96 27.73
CA ARG A 511 -21.40 -20.25 27.71
C ARG A 511 -21.11 -18.76 27.63
N LYS A 512 -21.22 -18.20 26.44
CA LYS A 512 -21.03 -16.77 26.22
C LYS A 512 -22.21 -16.00 26.77
N ARG A 513 -22.04 -15.52 27.99
CA ARG A 513 -22.92 -14.50 28.56
C ARG A 513 -22.40 -13.16 28.07
N ARG A 514 -23.20 -12.40 27.34
CA ARG A 514 -22.87 -11.00 27.03
C ARG A 514 -23.13 -10.18 28.28
N MET A 515 -22.07 -9.68 28.88
CA MET A 515 -22.16 -8.75 30.00
C MET A 515 -21.63 -7.39 29.51
N ASP A 516 -22.19 -6.31 30.03
CA ASP A 516 -21.61 -4.98 29.85
C ASP A 516 -20.32 -4.80 30.67
N GLY A 517 -19.66 -3.63 30.57
CA GLY A 517 -18.46 -3.32 31.33
C GLY A 517 -18.63 -3.30 32.86
N TYR A 518 -19.85 -3.36 33.34
CA TYR A 518 -20.21 -3.41 34.76
C TYR A 518 -20.63 -4.80 35.24
N GLY A 519 -20.66 -5.81 34.34
CA GLY A 519 -21.01 -7.18 34.67
C GLY A 519 -22.53 -7.49 34.66
N GLU A 520 -23.34 -6.59 34.09
CA GLU A 520 -24.77 -6.82 33.92
C GLU A 520 -25.10 -7.61 32.66
N TRP A 521 -26.20 -8.36 32.71
CA TRP A 521 -26.69 -9.08 31.53
C TRP A 521 -27.25 -8.14 30.49
N ILE A 522 -26.72 -8.20 29.27
CA ILE A 522 -27.25 -7.45 28.13
C ILE A 522 -28.25 -8.32 27.38
N ASP A 523 -29.54 -8.04 27.58
CA ASP A 523 -30.58 -8.51 26.69
C ASP A 523 -30.58 -7.68 25.42
N THR A 524 -30.02 -8.27 24.34
CA THR A 524 -29.86 -7.59 23.07
C THR A 524 -31.18 -7.17 22.44
N SER A 525 -32.24 -7.92 22.59
CA SER A 525 -33.57 -7.62 22.06
C SER A 525 -34.18 -6.39 22.76
N ARG A 526 -34.06 -6.35 24.07
CA ARG A 526 -34.55 -5.26 24.91
C ARG A 526 -33.73 -3.99 24.73
N TRP A 527 -32.40 -4.13 24.52
CA TRP A 527 -31.51 -3.01 24.24
C TRP A 527 -31.78 -2.40 22.86
N LEU A 528 -31.97 -3.22 21.83
CA LEU A 528 -32.32 -2.77 20.47
C LEU A 528 -33.72 -2.09 20.45
N ALA A 529 -34.69 -2.62 21.18
CA ALA A 529 -36.00 -1.99 21.30
C ALA A 529 -35.91 -0.62 21.99
N LYS A 530 -35.08 -0.50 23.03
CA LYS A 530 -34.83 0.76 23.74
C LYS A 530 -34.09 1.77 22.86
N ARG A 531 -33.14 1.32 22.10
CA ARG A 531 -32.40 2.15 21.15
C ARG A 531 -33.33 2.68 20.06
N LYS A 532 -34.14 1.84 19.43
CA LYS A 532 -35.13 2.26 18.43
C LYS A 532 -36.15 3.28 18.98
N ARG A 533 -36.55 3.13 20.28
CA ARG A 533 -37.38 4.13 20.93
C ARG A 533 -36.69 5.47 21.12
N LEU A 534 -35.43 5.46 21.56
CA LEU A 534 -34.63 6.67 21.74
C LEU A 534 -34.37 7.38 20.42
N GLU A 535 -34.09 6.63 19.34
CA GLU A 535 -33.92 7.15 18.00
C GLU A 535 -35.23 7.79 17.48
N ALA A 536 -36.37 7.14 17.69
CA ALA A 536 -37.69 7.69 17.35
C ALA A 536 -38.09 8.92 18.20
N GLU A 537 -37.71 8.95 19.48
CA GLU A 537 -37.91 10.12 20.35
C GLU A 537 -36.97 11.29 19.96
N GLN A 538 -35.75 11.02 19.51
CA GLN A 538 -34.83 12.02 18.96
C GLN A 538 -35.31 12.55 17.61
N GLU A 539 -35.83 11.69 16.74
CA GLU A 539 -36.44 12.12 15.47
C GLU A 539 -37.72 12.94 15.67
N ALA A 540 -38.51 12.63 16.73
CA ALA A 540 -39.70 13.40 17.07
C ALA A 540 -39.40 14.74 17.75
N GLN A 541 -38.22 14.93 18.33
CA GLN A 541 -37.75 16.20 18.93
C GLN A 541 -37.01 17.13 17.96
N LEU A 542 -36.62 16.64 16.82
CA LEU A 542 -36.10 17.46 15.70
C LEU A 542 -37.31 18.00 14.94
N ASP A 543 -37.56 19.28 15.11
CA ASP A 543 -38.60 20.09 14.47
C ASP A 543 -38.63 19.90 12.95
N PRO A 544 -39.78 20.09 12.28
CA PRO A 544 -40.03 19.48 10.98
C PRO A 544 -39.19 20.04 9.84
N THR A 545 -38.58 19.10 9.15
CA THR A 545 -37.99 19.21 7.82
C THR A 545 -36.77 20.10 7.62
N PRO A 546 -35.58 19.56 7.74
CA PRO A 546 -34.59 19.72 6.69
C PRO A 546 -34.92 18.73 5.57
N ALA A 547 -34.86 19.22 4.34
CA ALA A 547 -34.94 18.42 3.13
C ALA A 547 -34.06 17.16 3.23
N PRO A 548 -34.43 16.03 2.62
CA PRO A 548 -33.64 14.81 2.67
C PRO A 548 -32.20 15.11 2.29
N ALA A 549 -31.25 14.67 3.10
CA ALA A 549 -29.85 14.77 2.80
C ALA A 549 -29.63 14.24 1.37
N PRO A 550 -28.86 14.94 0.52
CA PRO A 550 -28.62 14.48 -0.84
C PRO A 550 -28.03 13.07 -0.73
N ALA A 551 -28.60 12.14 -1.47
CA ALA A 551 -28.03 10.82 -1.69
C ALA A 551 -26.54 10.99 -2.04
N PRO A 552 -25.64 10.06 -1.65
CA PRO A 552 -24.24 10.16 -2.00
C PRO A 552 -24.15 10.46 -3.50
N ALA A 553 -23.50 11.57 -3.82
CA ALA A 553 -23.43 12.08 -5.18
C ALA A 553 -22.86 10.98 -6.06
N MET A 554 -23.66 10.47 -7.00
CA MET A 554 -23.15 9.57 -8.03
C MET A 554 -21.99 10.28 -8.74
N PRO A 555 -20.90 9.59 -9.05
CA PRO A 555 -19.78 10.20 -9.76
C PRO A 555 -20.31 10.84 -11.05
N ILE A 556 -20.03 12.13 -11.22
CA ILE A 556 -20.44 12.87 -12.41
C ILE A 556 -19.69 12.26 -13.59
N PRO A 557 -20.39 11.85 -14.67
CA PRO A 557 -19.71 11.31 -15.83
C PRO A 557 -18.74 12.35 -16.42
N THR A 558 -17.52 11.93 -16.70
CA THR A 558 -16.41 12.76 -17.16
C THR A 558 -15.94 12.34 -18.55
N LYS A 559 -15.34 13.26 -19.31
CA LYS A 559 -14.65 12.96 -20.57
C LYS A 559 -13.17 13.27 -20.45
N LEU A 560 -12.36 12.52 -21.19
CA LEU A 560 -10.93 12.75 -21.29
C LEU A 560 -10.64 13.89 -22.26
N VAL A 561 -9.88 14.89 -21.83
CA VAL A 561 -9.42 16.01 -22.68
C VAL A 561 -7.89 16.03 -22.60
N SER A 562 -7.23 16.05 -23.77
CA SER A 562 -5.79 16.22 -23.85
C SER A 562 -5.45 17.69 -24.09
N ASP A 563 -4.62 18.25 -23.24
CA ASP A 563 -3.96 19.54 -23.42
C ASP A 563 -2.53 19.29 -23.88
N THR A 564 -2.16 19.76 -25.06
CA THR A 564 -0.80 19.66 -25.63
C THR A 564 0.02 20.90 -25.30
#